data_8f323b6322eb98285150eed58b7f9a01
#
_entry.id   8f323b6322eb98285150eed58b7f9a01
#
_cell.length_a   1.000
_cell.length_b   1.000
_cell.length_c   1.000
_cell.angle_alpha   90.00
_cell.angle_beta   90.00
_cell.angle_gamma   90.00
#
_symmetry.space_group_name_H-M   'P 1'
#
loop_
_entity.id
_entity.type
_entity.pdbx_description
1 polymer ?
#
loop_
_entity_poly.entity_id
_entity_poly.type
_entity_poly.pdbx_seq_one_letter_code
_entity_poly.pdbx_strand_id
1 'polypeptide(L)'
;MENKKFKGWGVLAAAFIMSFIPTGIMSNCFSLYMAPVCENLGFSTTSWSMVNLIASFASAIGAMVIAGMYQKKNMKITMVIVTAGTCICWFVATLCTAIWQFYLVFALSNIFMAGLTQLPISMLVTAWFEDKRATMMSIAYAGGGLGGAVWAPVISRFISASGTGWKTAMLFSAGVVAVVMILTALFLVKRSPAEYGTEPYRTGDSKEKEKEATQNSNAWIGVSKKTATKSGAWR
;
A
#
# COMPACT_ATOMS: atom_id res chain seq x y z
N MET A 1 -8.39 -20.86 -30.67
CA MET A 1 -7.66 -20.42 -29.45
C MET A 1 -8.22 -19.08 -29.05
N GLU A 2 -9.04 -19.05 -28.04
CA GLU A 2 -9.71 -17.84 -27.57
C GLU A 2 -8.68 -16.91 -26.94
N ASN A 3 -8.57 -15.71 -27.48
CA ASN A 3 -7.62 -14.68 -27.06
C ASN A 3 -8.09 -14.14 -25.69
N LYS A 4 -7.85 -14.90 -24.60
CA LYS A 4 -8.15 -14.45 -23.24
C LYS A 4 -7.29 -13.22 -22.95
N LYS A 5 -7.89 -12.02 -23.12
CA LYS A 5 -7.26 -10.75 -22.79
C LYS A 5 -6.62 -10.83 -21.42
N PHE A 6 -5.31 -10.64 -21.36
CA PHE A 6 -4.55 -10.61 -20.11
C PHE A 6 -5.16 -9.56 -19.16
N LYS A 7 -5.70 -10.01 -18.04
CA LYS A 7 -6.40 -9.16 -17.07
C LYS A 7 -5.47 -8.45 -16.07
N GLY A 8 -4.17 -8.67 -16.17
CA GLY A 8 -3.17 -8.06 -15.29
C GLY A 8 -3.11 -6.53 -15.35
N TRP A 9 -3.48 -5.93 -16.50
CA TRP A 9 -3.59 -4.46 -16.60
C TRP A 9 -4.66 -3.88 -15.68
N GLY A 10 -5.77 -4.59 -15.47
CA GLY A 10 -6.80 -4.18 -14.50
C GLY A 10 -6.28 -4.22 -13.05
N VAL A 11 -5.43 -5.21 -12.74
CA VAL A 11 -4.80 -5.32 -11.42
C VAL A 11 -3.74 -4.23 -11.22
N LEU A 12 -3.00 -3.87 -12.27
CA LEU A 12 -2.06 -2.75 -12.21
C LEU A 12 -2.80 -1.42 -12.01
N ALA A 13 -3.93 -1.21 -12.69
CA ALA A 13 -4.78 -0.05 -12.47
C ALA A 13 -5.31 0.00 -11.03
N ALA A 14 -5.72 -1.15 -10.47
CA ALA A 14 -6.10 -1.24 -9.05
C ALA A 14 -4.93 -0.86 -8.12
N ALA A 15 -3.74 -1.38 -8.36
CA ALA A 15 -2.54 -1.05 -7.58
C ALA A 15 -2.19 0.44 -7.68
N PHE A 16 -2.34 1.05 -8.86
CA PHE A 16 -2.18 2.49 -9.06
C PHE A 16 -3.20 3.30 -8.27
N ILE A 17 -4.50 2.92 -8.31
CA ILE A 17 -5.58 3.58 -7.55
C ILE A 17 -5.32 3.46 -6.05
N MET A 18 -4.87 2.29 -5.55
CA MET A 18 -4.49 2.08 -4.16
C MET A 18 -3.36 2.99 -3.69
N SER A 19 -2.45 3.36 -4.58
CA SER A 19 -1.41 4.35 -4.28
C SER A 19 -1.93 5.78 -4.46
N PHE A 20 -2.64 6.07 -5.53
CA PHE A 20 -3.11 7.42 -5.91
C PHE A 20 -4.05 8.03 -4.87
N ILE A 21 -5.01 7.27 -4.34
CA ILE A 21 -6.01 7.78 -3.41
C ILE A 21 -5.49 7.81 -1.97
N PRO A 22 -5.20 6.68 -1.29
CA PRO A 22 -4.80 6.75 0.12
C PRO A 22 -3.46 7.43 0.33
N THR A 23 -2.43 7.10 -0.46
CA THR A 23 -1.10 7.71 -0.30
C THR A 23 -1.13 9.18 -0.71
N GLY A 24 -1.82 9.50 -1.82
CA GLY A 24 -1.96 10.88 -2.30
C GLY A 24 -2.68 11.76 -1.29
N ILE A 25 -3.82 11.33 -0.77
CA ILE A 25 -4.65 12.12 0.14
C ILE A 25 -4.10 12.10 1.57
N MET A 26 -3.90 10.90 2.14
CA MET A 26 -3.63 10.77 3.57
C MET A 26 -2.16 10.91 3.95
N SER A 27 -1.23 10.48 3.08
CA SER A 27 0.19 10.61 3.38
C SER A 27 0.78 11.91 2.84
N ASN A 28 0.62 12.19 1.55
CA ASN A 28 1.27 13.33 0.91
C ASN A 28 0.61 14.68 1.29
N CYS A 29 -0.71 14.70 1.49
CA CYS A 29 -1.41 15.92 1.93
C CYS A 29 -1.41 16.09 3.45
N PHE A 30 -0.82 15.17 4.24
CA PHE A 30 -0.81 15.28 5.70
C PHE A 30 -0.17 16.57 6.21
N SER A 31 0.89 17.03 5.56
CA SER A 31 1.58 18.28 5.92
C SER A 31 0.69 19.53 5.82
N LEU A 32 -0.34 19.52 4.97
CA LEU A 32 -1.27 20.63 4.80
C LEU A 32 -2.13 20.87 6.04
N TYR A 33 -2.31 19.85 6.87
CA TYR A 33 -3.08 19.98 8.13
C TYR A 33 -2.29 20.59 9.25
N MET A 34 -0.94 20.70 9.15
CA MET A 34 -0.09 21.19 10.23
C MET A 34 -0.43 22.61 10.66
N ALA A 35 -0.42 23.56 9.74
CA ALA A 35 -0.69 24.96 10.06
C ALA A 35 -2.10 25.18 10.63
N PRO A 36 -3.19 24.75 9.95
CA PRO A 36 -4.54 25.00 10.42
C PRO A 36 -4.88 24.31 11.74
N VAL A 37 -4.33 23.12 12.01
CA VAL A 37 -4.55 22.42 13.28
C VAL A 37 -3.77 23.08 14.40
N CYS A 38 -2.50 23.45 14.18
CA CYS A 38 -1.68 24.12 15.18
C CYS A 38 -2.25 25.50 15.55
N GLU A 39 -2.70 26.28 14.56
CA GLU A 39 -3.32 27.58 14.81
C GLU A 39 -4.66 27.47 15.54
N ASN A 40 -5.50 26.51 15.17
CA ASN A 40 -6.83 26.35 15.78
C ASN A 40 -6.79 25.80 17.20
N LEU A 41 -5.85 24.87 17.49
CA LEU A 41 -5.75 24.18 18.77
C LEU A 41 -4.61 24.66 19.67
N GLY A 42 -3.82 25.63 19.20
CA GLY A 42 -2.71 26.21 19.96
C GLY A 42 -1.51 25.25 20.13
N PHE A 43 -1.30 24.32 19.21
CA PHE A 43 -0.18 23.38 19.28
C PHE A 43 1.08 23.98 18.66
N SER A 44 2.25 23.58 19.16
CA SER A 44 3.51 23.89 18.49
C SER A 44 3.71 23.02 17.27
N THR A 45 4.38 23.55 16.24
CA THR A 45 4.75 22.79 15.03
C THR A 45 5.64 21.58 15.36
N THR A 46 6.47 21.71 16.40
CA THR A 46 7.29 20.62 16.90
C THR A 46 6.43 19.46 17.45
N SER A 47 5.40 19.77 18.22
CA SER A 47 4.47 18.77 18.75
C SER A 47 3.71 18.06 17.62
N TRP A 48 3.31 18.79 16.59
CA TRP A 48 2.68 18.18 15.40
C TRP A 48 3.64 17.30 14.60
N SER A 49 4.90 17.70 14.49
CA SER A 49 5.93 16.88 13.82
C SER A 49 6.16 15.55 14.55
N MET A 50 6.03 15.53 15.88
CA MET A 50 6.07 14.29 16.69
C MET A 50 4.91 13.33 16.35
N VAL A 51 3.74 13.84 15.96
CA VAL A 51 2.64 12.98 15.46
C VAL A 51 3.13 12.13 14.30
N ASN A 52 3.79 12.75 13.32
CA ASN A 52 4.28 12.05 12.13
C ASN A 52 5.39 11.05 12.45
N LEU A 53 6.29 11.40 13.38
CA LEU A 53 7.35 10.51 13.84
C LEU A 53 6.78 9.24 14.50
N ILE A 54 5.89 9.41 15.47
CA ILE A 54 5.23 8.30 16.18
C ILE A 54 4.42 7.43 15.20
N ALA A 55 3.69 8.07 14.30
CA ALA A 55 2.92 7.38 13.26
C ALA A 55 3.80 6.53 12.34
N SER A 56 5.01 7.00 12.00
CA SER A 56 5.96 6.26 11.16
C SER A 56 6.47 4.99 11.85
N PHE A 57 6.81 5.06 13.14
CA PHE A 57 7.17 3.87 13.93
C PHE A 57 6.00 2.89 14.06
N ALA A 58 4.79 3.40 14.30
CA ALA A 58 3.59 2.58 14.38
C ALA A 58 3.29 1.86 13.05
N SER A 59 3.55 2.52 11.91
CA SER A 59 3.42 1.93 10.57
C SER A 59 4.34 0.71 10.39
N ALA A 60 5.58 0.77 10.87
CA ALA A 60 6.50 -0.36 10.79
C ALA A 60 5.98 -1.60 11.56
N ILE A 61 5.48 -1.38 12.77
CA ILE A 61 4.83 -2.43 13.58
C ILE A 61 3.58 -2.94 12.87
N GLY A 62 2.76 -2.04 12.37
CA GLY A 62 1.53 -2.34 11.64
C GLY A 62 1.77 -3.21 10.41
N ALA A 63 2.84 -2.93 9.66
CA ALA A 63 3.20 -3.73 8.50
C ALA A 63 3.44 -5.21 8.86
N MET A 64 4.11 -5.49 9.98
CA MET A 64 4.36 -6.86 10.45
C MET A 64 3.06 -7.58 10.84
N VAL A 65 2.21 -6.91 11.62
CA VAL A 65 0.93 -7.49 12.10
C VAL A 65 -0.02 -7.76 10.92
N ILE A 66 -0.18 -6.78 10.04
CA ILE A 66 -1.13 -6.88 8.93
C ILE A 66 -0.63 -7.83 7.84
N ALA A 67 0.69 -7.95 7.61
CA ALA A 67 1.23 -8.96 6.72
C ALA A 67 0.80 -10.37 7.15
N GLY A 68 0.79 -10.66 8.44
CA GLY A 68 0.25 -11.92 8.98
C GLY A 68 -1.26 -12.11 8.72
N MET A 69 -2.03 -11.02 8.75
CA MET A 69 -3.46 -11.07 8.41
C MET A 69 -3.70 -11.38 6.92
N TYR A 70 -2.91 -10.78 6.03
CA TYR A 70 -2.98 -11.05 4.58
C TYR A 70 -2.61 -12.49 4.22
N GLN A 71 -1.74 -13.14 5.01
CA GLN A 71 -1.39 -14.55 4.80
C GLN A 71 -2.49 -15.51 5.25
N LYS A 72 -3.17 -15.19 6.36
CA LYS A 72 -4.16 -16.07 7.01
C LYS A 72 -5.59 -15.86 6.55
N LYS A 73 -5.96 -14.66 6.13
CA LYS A 73 -7.32 -14.27 5.77
C LYS A 73 -7.44 -13.93 4.29
N ASN A 74 -8.69 -13.88 3.82
CA ASN A 74 -8.98 -13.42 2.46
C ASN A 74 -8.54 -11.96 2.30
N MET A 75 -7.77 -11.69 1.24
CA MET A 75 -7.21 -10.38 0.94
C MET A 75 -8.27 -9.26 0.93
N LYS A 76 -9.45 -9.54 0.36
CA LYS A 76 -10.56 -8.57 0.30
C LYS A 76 -11.05 -8.18 1.69
N ILE A 77 -11.26 -9.17 2.57
CA ILE A 77 -11.74 -8.94 3.94
C ILE A 77 -10.72 -8.11 4.71
N THR A 78 -9.44 -8.46 4.61
CA THR A 78 -8.37 -7.70 5.27
C THR A 78 -8.32 -6.26 4.77
N MET A 79 -8.45 -6.02 3.45
CA MET A 79 -8.50 -4.66 2.89
C MET A 79 -9.69 -3.86 3.41
N VAL A 80 -10.88 -4.44 3.49
CA VAL A 80 -12.07 -3.75 4.04
C VAL A 80 -11.85 -3.40 5.51
N ILE A 81 -11.30 -4.31 6.32
CA ILE A 81 -11.02 -4.06 7.75
C ILE A 81 -10.01 -2.92 7.91
N VAL A 82 -8.89 -2.93 7.19
CA VAL A 82 -7.87 -1.88 7.32
C VAL A 82 -8.37 -0.54 6.77
N THR A 83 -9.19 -0.54 5.71
CA THR A 83 -9.84 0.68 5.21
C THR A 83 -10.77 1.28 6.26
N ALA A 84 -11.66 0.47 6.83
CA ALA A 84 -12.57 0.92 7.87
C ALA A 84 -11.81 1.45 9.10
N GLY A 85 -10.77 0.74 9.55
CA GLY A 85 -9.93 1.19 10.66
C GLY A 85 -9.27 2.53 10.40
N THR A 86 -8.67 2.72 9.21
CA THR A 86 -8.07 4.01 8.82
C THR A 86 -9.10 5.14 8.81
N CYS A 87 -10.26 4.92 8.18
CA CYS A 87 -11.31 5.94 8.07
C CYS A 87 -11.92 6.30 9.44
N ILE A 88 -12.12 5.32 10.33
CA ILE A 88 -12.58 5.56 11.71
C ILE A 88 -11.55 6.40 12.47
N CYS A 89 -10.27 6.11 12.35
CA CYS A 89 -9.21 6.92 12.98
C CYS A 89 -9.23 8.37 12.47
N TRP A 90 -9.39 8.59 11.17
CA TRP A 90 -9.48 9.94 10.60
C TRP A 90 -10.74 10.67 11.04
N PHE A 91 -11.87 9.96 11.18
CA PHE A 91 -13.08 10.54 11.77
C PHE A 91 -12.83 10.94 13.24
N VAL A 92 -12.27 10.06 14.07
CA VAL A 92 -11.96 10.34 15.48
C VAL A 92 -10.97 11.49 15.60
N ALA A 93 -10.01 11.64 14.68
CA ALA A 93 -9.07 12.75 14.68
C ALA A 93 -9.77 14.12 14.61
N THR A 94 -10.93 14.22 13.98
CA THR A 94 -11.72 15.47 13.92
C THR A 94 -12.33 15.87 15.27
N LEU A 95 -12.46 14.91 16.19
CA LEU A 95 -13.01 15.12 17.55
C LEU A 95 -11.91 15.39 18.58
N CYS A 96 -10.65 15.16 18.21
CA CYS A 96 -9.52 15.37 19.11
C CYS A 96 -9.30 16.87 19.40
N THR A 97 -8.98 17.18 20.66
CA THR A 97 -8.70 18.53 21.14
C THR A 97 -7.33 18.66 21.81
N ALA A 98 -6.74 17.52 22.23
CA ALA A 98 -5.44 17.47 22.88
C ALA A 98 -4.41 16.76 22.01
N ILE A 99 -3.15 17.23 22.01
CA ILE A 99 -2.08 16.70 21.14
C ILE A 99 -1.82 15.19 21.35
N TRP A 100 -1.90 14.69 22.60
CA TRP A 100 -1.67 13.28 22.89
C TRP A 100 -2.71 12.35 22.24
N GLN A 101 -3.96 12.86 22.05
CA GLN A 101 -5.01 12.13 21.32
C GLN A 101 -4.62 11.95 19.84
N PHE A 102 -4.04 12.99 19.22
CA PHE A 102 -3.51 12.90 17.87
C PHE A 102 -2.37 11.88 17.75
N TYR A 103 -1.48 11.80 18.75
CA TYR A 103 -0.42 10.78 18.77
C TYR A 103 -1.00 9.37 18.71
N LEU A 104 -2.00 9.05 19.52
CA LEU A 104 -2.64 7.74 19.58
C LEU A 104 -3.42 7.43 18.29
N VAL A 105 -4.25 8.37 17.86
CA VAL A 105 -5.15 8.19 16.73
C VAL A 105 -4.35 8.04 15.41
N PHE A 106 -3.34 8.86 15.20
CA PHE A 106 -2.52 8.74 13.99
C PHE A 106 -1.53 7.58 14.05
N ALA A 107 -1.06 7.18 15.22
CA ALA A 107 -0.32 5.92 15.36
C ALA A 107 -1.17 4.73 14.93
N LEU A 108 -2.41 4.64 15.44
CA LEU A 108 -3.34 3.57 15.08
C LEU A 108 -3.74 3.63 13.58
N SER A 109 -3.99 4.84 13.07
CA SER A 109 -4.29 5.06 11.64
C SER A 109 -3.16 4.56 10.73
N ASN A 110 -1.90 4.83 11.08
CA ASN A 110 -0.74 4.41 10.30
C ASN A 110 -0.47 2.91 10.37
N ILE A 111 -0.85 2.24 11.46
CA ILE A 111 -0.87 0.78 11.52
C ILE A 111 -1.77 0.24 10.40
N PHE A 112 -3.01 0.71 10.30
CA PHE A 112 -3.93 0.29 9.24
C PHE A 112 -3.47 0.74 7.85
N MET A 113 -2.93 1.95 7.73
CA MET A 113 -2.47 2.52 6.47
C MET A 113 -1.37 1.68 5.81
N ALA A 114 -0.47 1.07 6.60
CA ALA A 114 0.55 0.14 6.09
C ALA A 114 -0.07 -1.06 5.35
N GLY A 115 -1.21 -1.55 5.85
CA GLY A 115 -1.97 -2.63 5.21
C GLY A 115 -2.84 -2.18 4.03
N LEU A 116 -3.09 -0.89 3.91
CA LEU A 116 -3.96 -0.37 2.86
C LEU A 116 -3.20 -0.11 1.55
N THR A 117 -1.93 0.22 1.62
CA THR A 117 -1.15 0.69 0.47
C THR A 117 -0.01 -0.26 0.11
N GLN A 118 1.09 -0.26 0.84
CA GLN A 118 2.33 -0.92 0.43
C GLN A 118 2.20 -2.45 0.33
N LEU A 119 1.58 -3.08 1.34
CA LEU A 119 1.46 -4.54 1.39
C LEU A 119 0.62 -5.11 0.24
N PRO A 120 -0.64 -4.66 0.02
CA PRO A 120 -1.46 -5.23 -1.04
C PRO A 120 -0.91 -4.90 -2.44
N ILE A 121 -0.33 -3.71 -2.66
CA ILE A 121 0.29 -3.35 -3.94
C ILE A 121 1.43 -4.31 -4.28
N SER A 122 2.37 -4.52 -3.34
CA SER A 122 3.50 -5.41 -3.56
C SER A 122 3.07 -6.86 -3.78
N MET A 123 2.08 -7.34 -3.02
CA MET A 123 1.54 -8.70 -3.17
C MET A 123 0.85 -8.90 -4.52
N LEU A 124 0.03 -7.95 -4.95
CA LEU A 124 -0.67 -8.01 -6.24
C LEU A 124 0.31 -7.96 -7.41
N VAL A 125 1.21 -6.98 -7.43
CA VAL A 125 2.17 -6.85 -8.53
C VAL A 125 3.09 -8.07 -8.60
N THR A 126 3.55 -8.59 -7.47
CA THR A 126 4.40 -9.79 -7.42
C THR A 126 3.69 -11.03 -7.91
N ALA A 127 2.38 -11.19 -7.62
CA ALA A 127 1.60 -12.34 -8.05
C ALA A 127 1.24 -12.33 -9.54
N TRP A 128 1.09 -11.13 -10.14
CA TRP A 128 0.62 -11.00 -11.52
C TRP A 128 1.73 -10.73 -12.55
N PHE A 129 2.87 -10.19 -12.12
CA PHE A 129 3.99 -9.84 -12.99
C PHE A 129 5.28 -10.49 -12.49
N GLU A 130 5.78 -11.49 -13.22
CA GLU A 130 7.04 -12.17 -12.84
C GLU A 130 8.27 -11.43 -13.39
N ASP A 131 8.26 -11.05 -14.66
CA ASP A 131 9.45 -10.52 -15.34
C ASP A 131 9.67 -9.03 -15.18
N LYS A 132 8.61 -8.23 -15.07
CA LYS A 132 8.68 -6.76 -15.02
C LYS A 132 8.21 -6.20 -13.69
N ARG A 133 8.42 -6.93 -12.59
CA ARG A 133 7.97 -6.54 -11.24
C ARG A 133 8.39 -5.14 -10.85
N ALA A 134 9.67 -4.81 -11.02
CA ALA A 134 10.20 -3.49 -10.65
C ALA A 134 9.52 -2.36 -11.41
N THR A 135 9.37 -2.49 -12.73
CA THR A 135 8.69 -1.50 -13.57
C THR A 135 7.22 -1.35 -13.19
N MET A 136 6.50 -2.47 -12.97
CA MET A 136 5.09 -2.43 -12.60
C MET A 136 4.89 -1.87 -11.19
N MET A 137 5.78 -2.16 -10.25
CA MET A 137 5.79 -1.53 -8.92
C MET A 137 6.04 -0.02 -9.01
N SER A 138 7.00 0.41 -9.82
CA SER A 138 7.28 1.83 -10.01
C SER A 138 6.07 2.59 -10.57
N ILE A 139 5.38 2.01 -11.55
CA ILE A 139 4.14 2.58 -12.10
C ILE A 139 3.06 2.65 -11.01
N ALA A 140 2.86 1.59 -10.24
CA ALA A 140 1.86 1.58 -9.17
C ALA A 140 2.16 2.64 -8.11
N TYR A 141 3.41 2.78 -7.66
CA TYR A 141 3.80 3.78 -6.65
C TYR A 141 3.87 5.21 -7.18
N ALA A 142 4.10 5.42 -8.47
CA ALA A 142 4.00 6.74 -9.10
C ALA A 142 2.62 7.37 -8.90
N GLY A 143 1.58 6.53 -8.76
CA GLY A 143 0.23 6.97 -8.38
C GLY A 143 0.22 7.83 -7.13
N GLY A 144 1.01 7.50 -6.10
CA GLY A 144 1.07 8.28 -4.85
C GLY A 144 1.57 9.72 -5.06
N GLY A 145 2.64 9.89 -5.83
CA GLY A 145 3.16 11.22 -6.17
C GLY A 145 2.17 12.05 -6.97
N LEU A 146 1.60 11.48 -8.02
CA LEU A 146 0.55 12.13 -8.82
C LEU A 146 -0.70 12.41 -7.98
N GLY A 147 -1.08 11.49 -7.08
CA GLY A 147 -2.18 11.70 -6.16
C GLY A 147 -1.95 12.91 -5.26
N GLY A 148 -0.77 13.04 -4.67
CA GLY A 148 -0.42 14.23 -3.87
C GLY A 148 -0.58 15.53 -4.66
N ALA A 149 -0.07 15.58 -5.88
CA ALA A 149 -0.17 16.77 -6.75
C ALA A 149 -1.63 17.15 -7.09
N VAL A 150 -2.48 16.15 -7.34
CA VAL A 150 -3.90 16.37 -7.69
C VAL A 150 -4.73 16.71 -6.47
N TRP A 151 -4.52 16.01 -5.34
CA TRP A 151 -5.34 16.17 -4.15
C TRP A 151 -4.96 17.36 -3.28
N ALA A 152 -3.68 17.82 -3.30
CA ALA A 152 -3.24 18.93 -2.49
C ALA A 152 -4.07 20.23 -2.71
N PRO A 153 -4.32 20.69 -3.94
CA PRO A 153 -5.18 21.87 -4.14
C PRO A 153 -6.63 21.65 -3.73
N VAL A 154 -7.16 20.43 -3.86
CA VAL A 154 -8.51 20.09 -3.42
C VAL A 154 -8.61 20.18 -1.90
N ILE A 155 -7.71 19.52 -1.18
CA ILE A 155 -7.66 19.54 0.29
C ILE A 155 -7.43 20.96 0.82
N SER A 156 -6.53 21.73 0.21
CA SER A 156 -6.29 23.12 0.58
C SER A 156 -7.54 23.99 0.48
N ARG A 157 -8.38 23.77 -0.53
CA ARG A 157 -9.66 24.49 -0.64
C ARG A 157 -10.61 24.22 0.52
N PHE A 158 -10.73 22.95 0.95
CA PHE A 158 -11.53 22.60 2.12
C PHE A 158 -10.98 23.21 3.39
N ILE A 159 -9.66 23.19 3.57
CA ILE A 159 -9.00 23.78 4.74
C ILE A 159 -9.25 25.29 4.81
N SER A 160 -9.13 25.99 3.68
CA SER A 160 -9.27 27.46 3.61
C SER A 160 -10.72 27.95 3.71
N ALA A 161 -11.72 27.07 3.59
CA ALA A 161 -13.13 27.45 3.55
C ALA A 161 -13.68 27.98 4.89
N SER A 162 -13.08 27.57 6.01
CA SER A 162 -13.48 28.05 7.36
C SER A 162 -12.36 27.77 8.38
N GLY A 163 -12.41 28.42 9.56
CA GLY A 163 -11.42 28.19 10.62
C GLY A 163 -11.36 26.74 11.13
N THR A 164 -12.43 25.97 10.94
CA THR A 164 -12.49 24.52 11.20
C THR A 164 -12.45 23.65 9.94
N GLY A 165 -12.07 24.24 8.81
CA GLY A 165 -12.04 23.60 7.50
C GLY A 165 -11.17 22.33 7.45
N TRP A 166 -10.15 22.24 8.30
CA TRP A 166 -9.32 21.07 8.44
C TRP A 166 -10.13 19.82 8.88
N LYS A 167 -11.16 19.96 9.71
CA LYS A 167 -12.05 18.86 10.10
C LYS A 167 -12.85 18.35 8.90
N THR A 168 -13.42 19.29 8.13
CA THR A 168 -14.17 18.96 6.91
C THR A 168 -13.25 18.28 5.87
N ALA A 169 -12.02 18.78 5.72
CA ALA A 169 -11.02 18.17 4.84
C ALA A 169 -10.66 16.74 5.27
N MET A 170 -10.51 16.48 6.57
CA MET A 170 -10.26 15.13 7.08
C MET A 170 -11.43 14.19 6.83
N LEU A 171 -12.67 14.63 7.07
CA LEU A 171 -13.88 13.84 6.80
C LEU A 171 -14.03 13.54 5.31
N PHE A 172 -13.82 14.52 4.45
CA PHE A 172 -13.82 14.35 3.01
C PHE A 172 -12.78 13.33 2.57
N SER A 173 -11.55 13.45 3.08
CA SER A 173 -10.45 12.50 2.80
C SER A 173 -10.80 11.08 3.21
N ALA A 174 -11.35 10.89 4.41
CA ALA A 174 -11.80 9.59 4.90
C ALA A 174 -12.91 9.02 4.02
N GLY A 175 -13.89 9.83 3.63
CA GLY A 175 -14.99 9.42 2.77
C GLY A 175 -14.55 8.98 1.38
N VAL A 176 -13.69 9.76 0.73
CA VAL A 176 -13.14 9.40 -0.59
C VAL A 176 -12.34 8.09 -0.53
N VAL A 177 -11.46 7.97 0.48
CA VAL A 177 -10.65 6.75 0.67
C VAL A 177 -11.56 5.55 0.95
N ALA A 178 -12.56 5.69 1.83
CA ALA A 178 -13.49 4.60 2.13
C ALA A 178 -14.21 4.10 0.87
N VAL A 179 -14.84 4.99 0.12
CA VAL A 179 -15.62 4.63 -1.07
C VAL A 179 -14.71 3.97 -2.11
N VAL A 180 -13.62 4.61 -2.48
CA VAL A 180 -12.75 4.11 -3.56
C VAL A 180 -12.07 2.80 -3.16
N MET A 181 -11.57 2.70 -1.94
CA MET A 181 -10.87 1.48 -1.50
C MET A 181 -11.81 0.29 -1.33
N ILE A 182 -13.03 0.50 -0.84
CA ILE A 182 -14.03 -0.57 -0.75
C ILE A 182 -14.42 -1.04 -2.16
N LEU A 183 -14.69 -0.12 -3.10
CA LEU A 183 -14.97 -0.48 -4.48
C LEU A 183 -13.79 -1.22 -5.12
N THR A 184 -12.57 -0.75 -4.91
CA THR A 184 -11.36 -1.42 -5.41
C THR A 184 -11.23 -2.83 -4.84
N ALA A 185 -11.43 -3.01 -3.53
CA ALA A 185 -11.36 -4.31 -2.86
C ALA A 185 -12.41 -5.29 -3.39
N LEU A 186 -13.63 -4.82 -3.66
CA LEU A 186 -14.74 -5.67 -4.12
C LEU A 186 -14.58 -6.07 -5.59
N PHE A 187 -14.28 -5.09 -6.46
CA PHE A 187 -14.35 -5.29 -7.91
C PHE A 187 -13.02 -5.61 -8.58
N LEU A 188 -11.92 -4.97 -8.16
CA LEU A 188 -10.66 -5.05 -8.87
C LEU A 188 -9.65 -6.03 -8.25
N VAL A 189 -9.75 -6.29 -6.93
CA VAL A 189 -8.75 -7.13 -6.25
C VAL A 189 -9.11 -8.60 -6.34
N LYS A 190 -8.27 -9.35 -7.06
CA LYS A 190 -8.17 -10.80 -6.96
C LYS A 190 -6.74 -11.20 -6.65
N ARG A 191 -6.56 -12.10 -5.70
CA ARG A 191 -5.26 -12.43 -5.11
C ARG A 191 -4.29 -13.06 -6.10
N SER A 192 -4.77 -13.89 -7.01
CA SER A 192 -3.90 -14.62 -7.93
C SER A 192 -4.48 -14.69 -9.35
N PRO A 193 -3.62 -14.82 -10.37
CA PRO A 193 -4.04 -15.09 -11.74
C PRO A 193 -4.88 -16.36 -11.88
N ALA A 194 -4.63 -17.35 -11.02
CA ALA A 194 -5.38 -18.62 -10.99
C ALA A 194 -6.89 -18.42 -10.73
N GLU A 195 -7.29 -17.40 -9.97
CA GLU A 195 -8.70 -17.04 -9.76
C GLU A 195 -9.42 -16.57 -11.05
N TYR A 196 -8.64 -16.16 -12.06
CA TYR A 196 -9.13 -15.83 -13.40
C TYR A 196 -8.89 -16.94 -14.42
N GLY A 197 -8.24 -18.05 -14.04
CA GLY A 197 -7.81 -19.08 -14.98
C GLY A 197 -6.78 -18.57 -15.99
N THR A 198 -5.93 -17.62 -15.59
CA THR A 198 -4.86 -17.03 -16.40
C THR A 198 -3.51 -17.25 -15.72
N GLU A 199 -2.44 -17.36 -16.52
CA GLU A 199 -1.08 -17.42 -16.01
C GLU A 199 -0.55 -16.01 -15.69
N PRO A 200 0.44 -15.87 -14.77
CA PRO A 200 1.18 -14.64 -14.54
C PRO A 200 1.81 -14.13 -15.85
N TYR A 201 2.00 -12.82 -15.94
CA TYR A 201 2.68 -12.23 -17.10
C TYR A 201 4.15 -12.66 -17.13
N ARG A 202 4.51 -13.39 -18.17
CA ARG A 202 5.88 -13.78 -18.52
C ARG A 202 6.20 -13.33 -19.93
N THR A 203 7.36 -12.72 -20.11
CA THR A 203 7.88 -12.40 -21.45
C THR A 203 8.41 -13.69 -22.11
N GLY A 204 8.40 -13.75 -23.45
CA GLY A 204 8.87 -14.94 -24.19
C GLY A 204 10.28 -15.40 -23.82
N ASP A 205 11.19 -14.45 -23.59
CA ASP A 205 12.58 -14.71 -23.18
C ASP A 205 12.70 -15.43 -21.83
N SER A 206 11.76 -15.22 -20.91
CA SER A 206 11.78 -15.90 -19.61
C SER A 206 11.30 -17.34 -19.70
N LYS A 207 10.39 -17.63 -20.64
CA LYS A 207 9.96 -19.01 -20.92
C LYS A 207 11.08 -19.85 -21.55
N GLU A 208 11.92 -19.22 -22.37
CA GLU A 208 13.11 -19.86 -22.96
C GLU A 208 14.18 -20.10 -21.90
N LYS A 209 14.51 -19.09 -21.09
CA LYS A 209 15.48 -19.24 -20.00
C LYS A 209 15.08 -20.27 -18.95
N GLU A 210 13.80 -20.41 -18.65
CA GLU A 210 13.30 -21.43 -17.71
C GLU A 210 13.37 -22.83 -18.33
N LYS A 211 13.11 -22.97 -19.62
CA LYS A 211 13.32 -24.23 -20.35
C LYS A 211 14.80 -24.63 -20.38
N GLU A 212 15.68 -23.66 -20.66
CA GLU A 212 17.13 -23.87 -20.61
C GLU A 212 17.63 -24.17 -19.18
N ALA A 213 17.13 -23.46 -18.16
CA ALA A 213 17.45 -23.72 -16.76
C ALA A 213 16.93 -25.10 -16.31
N THR A 214 15.74 -25.50 -16.75
CA THR A 214 15.18 -26.82 -16.43
C THR A 214 15.94 -27.94 -17.17
N GLN A 215 16.37 -27.73 -18.40
CA GLN A 215 17.27 -28.65 -19.10
C GLN A 215 18.65 -28.71 -18.44
N ASN A 216 19.21 -27.56 -18.03
CA ASN A 216 20.49 -27.52 -17.32
C ASN A 216 20.41 -28.05 -15.86
N SER A 217 19.27 -27.90 -15.17
CA SER A 217 19.11 -28.49 -13.82
C SER A 217 19.06 -29.99 -13.86
N ASN A 218 18.57 -30.59 -14.91
CA ASN A 218 18.67 -32.06 -15.14
C ASN A 218 20.10 -32.50 -15.48
N ALA A 219 20.97 -31.58 -15.93
CA ALA A 219 22.38 -31.82 -16.18
C ALA A 219 23.27 -31.46 -14.96
N TRP A 220 22.73 -30.75 -13.97
CA TRP A 220 23.46 -30.32 -12.78
C TRP A 220 23.46 -31.41 -11.72
N ILE A 221 24.48 -32.27 -11.75
CA ILE A 221 24.72 -33.24 -10.69
C ILE A 221 25.36 -32.48 -9.53
N GLY A 222 24.54 -32.06 -8.57
CA GLY A 222 25.01 -31.40 -7.36
C GLY A 222 26.03 -32.28 -6.64
N VAL A 223 27.17 -31.69 -6.23
CA VAL A 223 28.19 -32.40 -5.48
C VAL A 223 27.60 -32.83 -4.13
N SER A 224 27.62 -34.14 -3.85
CA SER A 224 27.16 -34.69 -2.59
C SER A 224 27.86 -34.00 -1.41
N LYS A 225 27.10 -33.75 -0.32
CA LYS A 225 27.62 -33.12 0.91
C LYS A 225 28.92 -33.80 1.42
N LYS A 226 29.06 -35.13 1.23
CA LYS A 226 30.27 -35.89 1.54
C LYS A 226 31.47 -35.55 0.64
N THR A 227 31.23 -35.18 -0.62
CA THR A 227 32.28 -34.83 -1.58
C THR A 227 32.70 -33.37 -1.39
N ALA A 228 31.78 -32.48 -1.05
CA ALA A 228 32.03 -31.07 -0.74
C ALA A 228 32.90 -30.90 0.52
N THR A 229 32.69 -31.69 1.55
CA THR A 229 33.52 -31.69 2.78
C THR A 229 34.92 -32.21 2.55
N LYS A 230 35.13 -33.12 1.59
CA LYS A 230 36.47 -33.63 1.23
C LYS A 230 37.30 -32.65 0.36
N SER A 231 36.62 -31.78 -0.40
CA SER A 231 37.29 -30.84 -1.33
C SER A 231 37.87 -29.58 -0.65
N GLY A 232 37.65 -29.41 0.66
CA GLY A 232 38.20 -28.24 1.39
C GLY A 232 37.62 -26.88 0.98
N ALA A 233 36.59 -26.85 0.18
CA ALA A 233 36.00 -25.61 -0.35
C ALA A 233 35.26 -24.73 0.70
N TRP A 234 35.30 -25.14 1.98
CA TRP A 234 34.67 -24.45 3.12
C TRP A 234 35.69 -24.07 4.21
N ARG A 235 36.95 -23.80 3.85
CA ARG A 235 37.96 -23.19 4.76
C ARG A 235 38.26 -21.77 4.35
#